data_2881c6058f690968170f331a81db2efb
#
_entry.id   2881c6058f690968170f331a81db2efb
#
_cell.length_a   1.000
_cell.length_b   1.000
_cell.length_c   1.000
_cell.angle_alpha   90.00
_cell.angle_beta   90.00
_cell.angle_gamma   90.00
#
_symmetry.space_group_name_H-M   'P 1'
#
loop_
_entity.id
_entity.type
_entity.pdbx_description
1 polymer ?
#
loop_
_entity_poly.entity_id
_entity_poly.type
_entity_poly.pdbx_seq_one_letter_code
_entity_poly.pdbx_strand_id
1 'polypeptide(L)'
;LGDFIRHAFAKNLLNDAELAVSSFMRGYGIDNVREDNYLKYFRTDDGITEAVIDITWENEQLIRYIVMKENINCSQRVESFRIEANLGEEYKTVYDGTVIGYKRIAPLTPLVTDKIRIRILDSRVAPTLSFIGVY
;
A
#
# COMPACT_ATOMS: atom_id res chain seq x y z
N LEU A 1 18.91 -21.88 6.73
CA LEU A 1 17.59 -22.38 6.35
C LEU A 1 16.50 -21.84 7.24
N GLY A 2 16.72 -21.81 8.56
CA GLY A 2 15.76 -21.26 9.54
C GLY A 2 15.48 -19.79 9.29
N ASP A 3 16.51 -19.01 8.98
CA ASP A 3 16.33 -17.58 8.70
C ASP A 3 15.55 -17.35 7.41
N PHE A 4 15.80 -18.18 6.40
CA PHE A 4 15.04 -18.11 5.15
C PHE A 4 13.55 -18.37 5.40
N ILE A 5 13.25 -19.39 6.19
CA ILE A 5 11.85 -19.73 6.52
C ILE A 5 11.19 -18.58 7.29
N ARG A 6 11.89 -17.94 8.20
CA ARG A 6 11.36 -16.78 8.93
C ARG A 6 11.05 -15.62 7.99
N HIS A 7 11.91 -15.36 7.00
CA HIS A 7 11.64 -14.31 6.02
C HIS A 7 10.44 -14.65 5.15
N ALA A 8 10.30 -15.91 4.74
CA ALA A 8 9.17 -16.36 3.93
C ALA A 8 7.82 -16.17 4.67
N PHE A 9 7.84 -16.25 6.00
CA PHE A 9 6.65 -16.08 6.84
C PHE A 9 6.73 -14.83 7.71
N ALA A 10 7.46 -13.81 7.25
CA ALA A 10 7.56 -12.56 7.98
C ALA A 10 6.19 -11.94 8.20
N LYS A 11 5.99 -11.39 9.38
CA LYS A 11 4.74 -10.73 9.73
C LYS A 11 4.54 -9.50 8.86
N ASN A 12 3.32 -9.33 8.36
CA ASN A 12 2.92 -8.11 7.69
C ASN A 12 2.90 -6.96 8.71
N LEU A 13 3.81 -6.01 8.56
CA LEU A 13 3.94 -4.88 9.49
C LEU A 13 2.71 -3.99 9.48
N LEU A 14 1.90 -4.05 8.43
CA LEU A 14 0.67 -3.27 8.34
C LEU A 14 -0.31 -3.58 9.47
N ASN A 15 -0.26 -4.77 10.03
CA ASN A 15 -1.16 -5.18 11.10
C ASN A 15 -1.08 -4.27 12.34
N ASP A 16 0.09 -3.68 12.59
CA ASP A 16 0.31 -2.81 13.75
C ASP A 16 0.29 -1.32 13.37
N ALA A 17 -0.02 -0.99 12.13
CA ALA A 17 -0.01 0.37 11.64
C ALA A 17 -1.40 1.02 11.69
N GLU A 18 -1.41 2.33 11.80
CA GLU A 18 -2.61 3.13 11.55
C GLU A 18 -2.66 3.51 10.08
N LEU A 19 -3.83 3.46 9.49
CA LEU A 19 -4.06 3.79 8.09
C LEU A 19 -4.99 4.99 7.97
N ALA A 20 -4.64 5.90 7.07
CA ALA A 20 -5.49 7.01 6.69
C ALA A 20 -5.45 7.16 5.17
N VAL A 21 -6.50 7.67 4.59
CA VAL A 21 -6.59 7.87 3.14
C VAL A 21 -7.27 9.19 2.83
N SER A 22 -6.87 9.82 1.74
CA SER A 22 -7.38 11.15 1.32
C SER A 22 -8.88 11.14 1.01
N SER A 23 -9.39 10.04 0.44
CA SER A 23 -10.82 9.86 0.19
C SER A 23 -11.15 8.39 0.00
N PHE A 24 -12.39 8.01 0.29
CA PHE A 24 -12.86 6.64 0.06
C PHE A 24 -14.37 6.65 -0.09
N MET A 25 -14.89 5.66 -0.83
CA MET A 25 -16.32 5.45 -0.93
C MET A 25 -16.83 4.79 0.35
N ARG A 26 -17.99 5.22 0.84
CA ARG A 26 -18.59 4.66 2.05
C ARG A 26 -18.72 3.14 1.94
N GLY A 27 -18.21 2.42 2.93
CA GLY A 27 -18.15 0.96 2.94
C GLY A 27 -16.90 0.37 2.34
N TYR A 28 -16.06 1.20 1.70
CA TYR A 28 -14.83 0.76 1.03
C TYR A 28 -13.60 1.51 1.57
N GLY A 29 -13.50 1.55 2.89
CA GLY A 29 -12.43 2.26 3.58
C GLY A 29 -11.08 1.57 3.47
N ILE A 30 -10.03 2.31 3.86
CA ILE A 30 -8.65 1.83 3.70
C ILE A 30 -8.33 0.63 4.60
N ASP A 31 -9.02 0.45 5.72
CA ASP A 31 -8.78 -0.71 6.60
C ASP A 31 -9.12 -2.04 5.92
N ASN A 32 -9.90 -2.03 4.85
CA ASN A 32 -10.22 -3.24 4.10
C ASN A 32 -8.99 -3.88 3.44
N VAL A 33 -7.90 -3.14 3.27
CA VAL A 33 -6.66 -3.66 2.67
C VAL A 33 -5.81 -4.50 3.64
N ARG A 34 -6.18 -4.55 4.92
CA ARG A 34 -5.44 -5.31 5.93
C ARG A 34 -5.53 -6.82 5.72
N GLU A 35 -6.62 -7.29 5.14
CA GLU A 35 -6.85 -8.69 4.83
C GLU A 35 -6.75 -8.91 3.33
N ASP A 36 -6.11 -9.99 2.92
CA ASP A 36 -6.03 -10.38 1.51
C ASP A 36 -7.33 -11.08 1.12
N ASN A 37 -8.39 -10.28 0.98
CA ASN A 37 -9.74 -10.76 0.70
C ASN A 37 -10.40 -9.86 -0.35
N TYR A 38 -10.59 -10.39 -1.56
CA TYR A 38 -11.16 -9.61 -2.67
C TYR A 38 -12.63 -9.18 -2.44
N LEU A 39 -13.30 -9.72 -1.44
CA LEU A 39 -14.65 -9.31 -1.07
C LEU A 39 -14.67 -8.03 -0.23
N LYS A 40 -13.53 -7.66 0.34
CA LYS A 40 -13.34 -6.43 1.09
C LYS A 40 -12.22 -5.66 0.43
N TYR A 41 -12.49 -4.46 -0.03
CA TYR A 41 -11.47 -3.67 -0.69
C TYR A 41 -11.68 -2.19 -0.46
N PHE A 42 -10.62 -1.43 -0.67
CA PHE A 42 -10.65 0.02 -0.67
C PHE A 42 -10.98 0.52 -2.06
N ARG A 43 -11.75 1.57 -2.15
CA ARG A 43 -11.90 2.35 -3.38
C ARG A 43 -12.23 3.80 -3.06
N THR A 44 -11.90 4.69 -4.00
CA THR A 44 -12.37 6.07 -3.96
C THR A 44 -13.79 6.19 -4.51
N ASP A 45 -14.40 7.37 -4.33
CA ASP A 45 -15.66 7.68 -5.00
C ASP A 45 -15.47 7.73 -6.52
N ASP A 46 -16.57 7.52 -7.25
CA ASP A 46 -16.57 7.60 -8.71
C ASP A 46 -15.98 8.94 -9.17
N GLY A 47 -15.10 8.90 -10.15
CA GLY A 47 -14.45 10.09 -10.70
C GLY A 47 -13.22 10.57 -9.94
N ILE A 48 -12.91 10.00 -8.78
CA ILE A 48 -11.70 10.33 -8.03
C ILE A 48 -10.59 9.33 -8.42
N THR A 49 -9.64 9.78 -9.21
CA THR A 49 -8.59 8.92 -9.79
C THR A 49 -7.24 9.01 -9.08
N GLU A 50 -7.16 9.79 -8.02
CA GLU A 50 -5.98 9.95 -7.19
C GLU A 50 -6.31 9.60 -5.75
N ALA A 51 -5.31 9.11 -5.01
CA ALA A 51 -5.45 8.84 -3.59
C ALA A 51 -4.11 8.93 -2.90
N VAL A 52 -4.13 9.35 -1.64
CA VAL A 52 -2.96 9.36 -0.77
C VAL A 52 -3.27 8.48 0.43
N ILE A 53 -2.46 7.45 0.63
CA ILE A 53 -2.61 6.50 1.72
C ILE A 53 -1.44 6.70 2.67
N ASP A 54 -1.73 7.07 3.91
CA ASP A 54 -0.73 7.25 4.95
C ASP A 54 -0.73 6.04 5.88
N ILE A 55 0.46 5.48 6.11
CA ILE A 55 0.69 4.34 6.99
C ILE A 55 1.64 4.80 8.08
N THR A 56 1.20 4.70 9.34
CA THR A 56 1.96 5.21 10.48
C THR A 56 2.08 4.13 11.56
N TRP A 57 3.28 3.95 12.07
CA TRP A 57 3.57 3.07 13.19
C TRP A 57 3.95 3.88 14.42
N GLU A 58 3.74 3.29 15.59
CA GLU A 58 4.14 3.87 16.86
C GLU A 58 5.68 3.93 16.97
N ASN A 59 6.37 2.91 16.45
CA ASN A 59 7.82 2.80 16.46
C ASN A 59 8.36 2.60 15.06
N GLU A 60 9.63 2.94 14.85
CA GLU A 60 10.30 2.72 13.56
C GLU A 60 10.30 1.24 13.16
N GLN A 61 10.13 0.98 11.87
CA GLN A 61 10.12 -0.35 11.29
C GLN A 61 11.21 -0.46 10.23
N LEU A 62 11.85 -1.64 10.15
CA LEU A 62 12.73 -1.96 9.03
C LEU A 62 11.87 -2.50 7.88
N ILE A 63 11.88 -1.80 6.76
CA ILE A 63 11.02 -2.11 5.62
C ILE A 63 11.88 -2.50 4.42
N ARG A 64 11.55 -3.62 3.78
CA ARG A 64 12.28 -4.16 2.64
C ARG A 64 11.48 -4.16 1.36
N TYR A 65 10.17 -4.39 1.45
CA TYR A 65 9.30 -4.36 0.28
C TYR A 65 7.85 -4.16 0.68
N ILE A 66 7.07 -3.71 -0.29
CA ILE A 66 5.63 -3.48 -0.12
C ILE A 66 4.91 -4.27 -1.20
N VAL A 67 3.84 -4.96 -0.81
CA VAL A 67 2.98 -5.71 -1.71
C VAL A 67 1.65 -4.98 -1.82
N MET A 68 1.15 -4.82 -3.04
CA MET A 68 -0.15 -4.22 -3.30
C MET A 68 -0.92 -5.07 -4.31
N LYS A 69 -2.24 -5.14 -4.13
CA LYS A 69 -3.12 -5.86 -5.05
C LYS A 69 -4.33 -4.99 -5.34
N GLU A 70 -4.64 -4.80 -6.62
CA GLU A 70 -5.95 -4.26 -7.03
C GLU A 70 -7.00 -5.34 -6.89
N ASN A 71 -8.27 -4.95 -6.80
CA ASN A 71 -9.35 -5.93 -6.73
C ASN A 71 -9.51 -6.62 -8.09
N ILE A 72 -9.27 -7.93 -8.11
CA ILE A 72 -9.31 -8.75 -9.33
C ILE A 72 -10.67 -8.67 -10.05
N ASN A 73 -11.76 -8.50 -9.30
CA ASN A 73 -13.10 -8.42 -9.87
C ASN A 73 -13.43 -7.05 -10.44
N CYS A 74 -12.63 -6.03 -10.14
CA CYS A 74 -12.87 -4.65 -10.58
C CYS A 74 -11.98 -4.24 -11.76
N SER A 75 -11.13 -5.12 -12.24
CA SER A 75 -10.14 -4.86 -13.30
C SER A 75 -8.94 -4.04 -12.82
N GLN A 76 -7.92 -3.99 -13.67
CA GLN A 76 -6.71 -3.21 -13.43
C GLN A 76 -6.99 -1.75 -13.81
N ARG A 77 -6.81 -0.83 -12.86
CA ARG A 77 -7.16 0.57 -13.02
C ARG A 77 -6.00 1.53 -12.79
N VAL A 78 -5.10 1.21 -11.85
CA VAL A 78 -3.99 2.09 -11.49
C VAL A 78 -2.98 2.14 -12.64
N GLU A 79 -2.63 3.35 -13.06
CA GLU A 79 -1.68 3.59 -14.14
C GLU A 79 -0.34 4.12 -13.64
N SER A 80 -0.32 4.74 -12.47
CA SER A 80 0.90 5.32 -11.89
C SER A 80 0.74 5.43 -10.37
N PHE A 81 1.79 5.05 -9.65
CA PHE A 81 1.83 5.20 -8.20
C PHE A 81 3.24 5.51 -7.71
N ARG A 82 3.32 6.02 -6.49
CA ARG A 82 4.59 6.37 -5.84
C ARG A 82 4.56 5.96 -4.39
N ILE A 83 5.68 5.45 -3.89
CA ILE A 83 5.86 5.18 -2.48
C ILE A 83 6.86 6.19 -1.93
N GLU A 84 6.48 6.84 -0.83
CA GLU A 84 7.32 7.80 -0.11
C GLU A 84 7.52 7.31 1.31
N ALA A 85 8.69 7.56 1.86
CA ALA A 85 9.02 7.26 3.25
C ALA A 85 9.48 8.54 3.95
N ASN A 86 9.08 8.70 5.21
CA ASN A 86 9.58 9.80 6.02
C ASN A 86 10.98 9.44 6.51
N LEU A 87 11.99 10.04 5.91
CA LEU A 87 13.41 9.83 6.23
C LEU A 87 13.98 11.12 6.84
N GLY A 88 14.02 11.16 8.16
CA GLY A 88 14.33 12.38 8.88
C GLY A 88 13.06 13.18 9.13
N GLU A 89 13.00 14.41 8.59
CA GLU A 89 11.87 15.32 8.83
C GLU A 89 10.97 15.47 7.60
N GLU A 90 11.29 14.83 6.48
CA GLU A 90 10.52 14.97 5.25
C GLU A 90 10.34 13.64 4.53
N TYR A 91 9.29 13.57 3.71
CA TYR A 91 9.03 12.42 2.87
C TYR A 91 9.92 12.45 1.64
N LYS A 92 10.49 11.30 1.32
CA LYS A 92 11.29 11.11 0.10
C LYS A 92 10.73 9.96 -0.71
N THR A 93 10.75 10.11 -2.03
CA THR A 93 10.33 9.04 -2.94
C THR A 93 11.32 7.89 -2.85
N VAL A 94 10.80 6.69 -2.57
CA VAL A 94 11.62 5.47 -2.47
C VAL A 94 11.27 4.47 -3.57
N TYR A 95 10.16 4.65 -4.26
CA TYR A 95 9.76 3.78 -5.36
C TYR A 95 8.72 4.47 -6.25
N ASP A 96 8.90 4.38 -7.56
CA ASP A 96 7.90 4.79 -8.55
C ASP A 96 7.51 3.58 -9.39
N GLY A 97 6.20 3.38 -9.57
CA GLY A 97 5.68 2.32 -10.40
C GLY A 97 4.58 2.80 -11.33
N THR A 98 4.28 2.01 -12.34
CA THR A 98 3.23 2.35 -13.32
C THR A 98 1.92 1.66 -12.99
N VAL A 99 1.93 0.34 -12.86
CA VAL A 99 0.69 -0.43 -12.62
C VAL A 99 0.84 -1.26 -11.35
N ILE A 100 -0.27 -1.47 -10.68
CA ILE A 100 -0.33 -2.41 -9.55
C ILE A 100 -0.83 -3.75 -10.05
N GLY A 101 -2.00 -3.78 -10.67
CA GLY A 101 -2.57 -4.98 -11.22
C GLY A 101 -2.96 -5.99 -10.16
N TYR A 102 -3.00 -7.25 -10.57
CA TYR A 102 -3.37 -8.35 -9.70
C TYR A 102 -2.46 -8.47 -8.47
N LYS A 103 -1.16 -8.24 -8.66
CA LYS A 103 -0.19 -8.23 -7.58
C LYS A 103 1.05 -7.48 -7.99
N ARG A 104 1.45 -6.51 -7.19
CA ARG A 104 2.69 -5.76 -7.38
C ARG A 104 3.54 -5.89 -6.13
N ILE A 105 4.78 -6.34 -6.31
CA ILE A 105 5.78 -6.33 -5.26
C ILE A 105 6.72 -5.16 -5.58
N ALA A 106 6.80 -4.20 -4.67
CA ALA A 106 7.70 -3.05 -4.79
C ALA A 106 8.90 -3.26 -3.87
N PRO A 107 10.04 -3.73 -4.40
CA PRO A 107 11.23 -3.89 -3.57
C PRO A 107 11.84 -2.52 -3.28
N LEU A 108 12.24 -2.32 -2.03
CA LEU A 108 12.87 -1.09 -1.59
C LEU A 108 14.32 -1.37 -1.18
N THR A 109 15.20 -0.39 -1.33
CA THR A 109 16.44 -0.42 -0.57
C THR A 109 16.02 -0.44 0.90
N PRO A 110 16.49 -1.41 1.71
CA PRO A 110 16.05 -1.51 3.11
C PRO A 110 16.15 -0.16 3.82
N LEU A 111 15.07 0.24 4.46
CA LEU A 111 14.99 1.52 5.14
C LEU A 111 14.29 1.38 6.49
N VAL A 112 14.54 2.34 7.37
CA VAL A 112 13.93 2.38 8.71
C VAL A 112 13.10 3.65 8.80
N THR A 113 11.81 3.49 9.07
CA THR A 113 10.90 4.63 9.21
C THR A 113 9.65 4.23 10.01
N ASP A 114 8.97 5.22 10.55
CA ASP A 114 7.67 5.02 11.19
C ASP A 114 6.51 5.51 10.32
N LYS A 115 6.79 6.05 9.13
CA LYS A 115 5.76 6.60 8.23
C LYS A 115 6.07 6.30 6.78
N ILE A 116 5.10 5.68 6.12
CA ILE A 116 5.12 5.40 4.67
C ILE A 116 3.89 6.07 4.07
N ARG A 117 4.03 6.59 2.86
CA ARG A 117 2.93 7.15 2.09
C ARG A 117 2.88 6.52 0.72
N ILE A 118 1.73 5.98 0.36
CA ILE A 118 1.49 5.46 -0.98
C ILE A 118 0.59 6.45 -1.70
N ARG A 119 1.08 6.98 -2.82
CA ARG A 119 0.31 7.88 -3.67
C ARG A 119 -0.13 7.15 -4.92
N ILE A 120 -1.43 7.09 -5.17
CA ILE A 120 -1.96 6.70 -6.46
C ILE A 120 -2.04 7.99 -7.26
N LEU A 121 -1.17 8.13 -8.26
CA LEU A 121 -1.01 9.37 -9.01
C LEU A 121 -1.99 9.46 -10.18
N ASP A 122 -2.32 8.31 -10.77
CA ASP A 122 -3.23 8.24 -11.90
C ASP A 122 -3.90 6.87 -11.97
N SER A 123 -5.16 6.87 -12.37
CA SER A 123 -5.97 5.67 -12.53
C SER A 123 -7.00 5.95 -13.62
N ARG A 124 -7.36 4.91 -14.40
CA ARG A 124 -8.35 5.08 -15.47
C ARG A 124 -9.73 5.48 -14.93
N VAL A 125 -10.09 4.93 -13.81
CA VAL A 125 -11.32 5.20 -13.06
C VAL A 125 -10.97 5.14 -11.58
N ALA A 126 -11.95 5.21 -10.68
CA ALA A 126 -11.70 5.13 -9.25
C ALA A 126 -10.82 3.91 -8.92
N PRO A 127 -9.63 4.09 -8.34
CA PRO A 127 -8.74 2.97 -8.03
C PRO A 127 -9.32 2.08 -6.94
N THR A 128 -8.96 0.80 -6.99
CA THR A 128 -9.30 -0.18 -5.96
C THR A 128 -8.04 -0.85 -5.45
N LEU A 129 -8.02 -1.17 -4.16
CA LEU A 129 -6.96 -1.99 -3.57
C LEU A 129 -7.60 -3.01 -2.63
N SER A 130 -7.30 -4.27 -2.87
CA SER A 130 -7.80 -5.35 -2.02
C SER A 130 -6.81 -5.74 -0.92
N PHE A 131 -5.53 -5.40 -1.10
CA PHE A 131 -4.51 -5.76 -0.13
C PHE A 131 -3.30 -4.84 -0.20
N ILE A 132 -2.78 -4.49 0.97
CA ILE A 132 -1.46 -3.88 1.15
C ILE A 132 -0.72 -4.67 2.21
N GLY A 133 0.49 -5.09 1.89
CA GLY A 133 1.39 -5.73 2.84
C GLY A 133 2.71 -4.98 2.90
N VAL A 134 3.27 -4.85 4.10
CA VAL A 134 4.55 -4.17 4.34
C VAL A 134 5.47 -5.15 5.07
N TYR A 135 6.67 -5.39 4.51
CA TYR A 135 7.60 -6.40 5.01
C TYR A 135 9.02 -5.89 5.08
#